data_ccf7414c4efa060aff10df4d51cb62de
#
_entry.id   ccf7414c4efa060aff10df4d51cb62de
#
_cell.length_a   1.000
_cell.length_b   1.000
_cell.length_c   1.000
_cell.angle_alpha   90.00
_cell.angle_beta   90.00
_cell.angle_gamma   90.00
#
_symmetry.space_group_name_H-M   'P 1'
#
loop_
_entity.id
_entity.type
_entity.pdbx_description
1 polymer ?
#
loop_
_entity_poly.entity_id
_entity_poly.type
_entity_poly.pdbx_seq_one_letter_code
_entity_poly.pdbx_strand_id
1 'polypeptide(L)'
;MTPPAPSRTVSPPSSRKAPGALRLHYDPASTTCRPIILFASETAIPLDYQLVDLFSDENRSDWYTRLNANQAVPVLEHDDFVLTESSAILKYLADLTDSPAYPKDLRKRARVNEVMDFFNTYLMRDYVYGLVYSRVLAHYRLSGPAQAQVIALHEPRAARRLKTLDTWIGAKTFICGDQITIADYFGSGIVTAGELVGYDLRPWANITRWLNTIKSLPTWDEVHAGFYGWRSAVEAQNRASA
;
A
#
# COMPACT_ATOMS: atom_id res chain seq x y z
N MET A 1 -12.58 16.04 13.63
CA MET A 1 -11.60 17.01 13.12
C MET A 1 -10.38 16.25 12.68
N THR A 2 -9.93 16.42 11.45
CA THR A 2 -8.68 15.84 10.94
C THR A 2 -7.51 16.58 11.60
N PRO A 3 -6.42 15.96 12.05
CA PRO A 3 -5.28 16.66 12.58
C PRO A 3 -4.71 17.61 11.55
N PRO A 4 -4.24 18.82 11.92
CA PRO A 4 -3.62 19.74 10.98
C PRO A 4 -2.36 19.11 10.39
N ALA A 5 -2.27 19.11 9.07
CA ALA A 5 -1.09 18.71 8.34
C ALA A 5 0.07 19.68 8.67
N PRO A 6 1.31 19.21 8.75
CA PRO A 6 2.46 20.10 8.80
C PRO A 6 2.47 20.92 7.51
N SER A 7 2.49 22.25 7.62
CA SER A 7 2.52 23.16 6.48
C SER A 7 3.78 22.94 5.65
N ARG A 8 3.63 22.33 4.48
CA ARG A 8 4.67 22.26 3.44
C ARG A 8 4.18 23.05 2.23
N THR A 9 4.92 24.07 1.83
CA THR A 9 4.74 24.77 0.56
C THR A 9 5.12 23.80 -0.57
N VAL A 10 4.13 23.31 -1.28
CA VAL A 10 4.33 22.42 -2.43
C VAL A 10 4.44 23.28 -3.69
N SER A 11 5.62 23.32 -4.29
CA SER A 11 5.81 23.91 -5.62
C SER A 11 5.37 22.91 -6.69
N PRO A 12 4.79 23.35 -7.82
CA PRO A 12 4.47 22.44 -8.92
C PRO A 12 5.75 21.74 -9.42
N PRO A 13 5.65 20.49 -9.89
CA PRO A 13 6.81 19.68 -10.24
C PRO A 13 7.65 20.35 -11.35
N SER A 14 8.97 20.29 -11.21
CA SER A 14 9.92 20.73 -12.23
C SER A 14 9.72 19.96 -13.54
N SER A 15 9.56 20.65 -14.64
CA SER A 15 9.00 20.15 -15.90
C SER A 15 9.96 19.36 -16.80
N ARG A 16 11.19 19.01 -16.41
CA ARG A 16 12.10 18.24 -17.27
C ARG A 16 12.66 17.01 -16.57
N LYS A 17 12.14 15.87 -16.95
CA LYS A 17 12.60 14.52 -16.68
C LYS A 17 13.77 14.17 -17.62
N ALA A 18 14.80 13.48 -17.11
CA ALA A 18 15.82 12.90 -17.99
C ALA A 18 15.20 11.78 -18.83
N PRO A 19 15.60 11.59 -20.11
CA PRO A 19 15.10 10.49 -20.93
C PRO A 19 15.35 9.14 -20.27
N GLY A 20 14.35 8.25 -20.26
CA GLY A 20 14.39 6.94 -19.60
C GLY A 20 14.22 6.98 -18.07
N ALA A 21 14.02 8.17 -17.47
CA ALA A 21 13.83 8.28 -16.04
C ALA A 21 12.43 7.83 -15.60
N LEU A 22 12.39 7.02 -14.54
CA LEU A 22 11.17 6.59 -13.88
C LEU A 22 10.81 7.61 -12.81
N ARG A 23 9.61 8.21 -12.88
CA ARG A 23 9.09 9.11 -11.84
C ARG A 23 7.89 8.48 -11.16
N LEU A 24 7.92 8.43 -9.83
CA LEU A 24 6.82 7.94 -9.02
C LEU A 24 6.14 9.11 -8.29
N HIS A 25 4.88 9.37 -8.62
CA HIS A 25 4.01 10.25 -7.85
C HIS A 25 3.44 9.46 -6.68
N TYR A 26 3.71 9.89 -5.46
CA TYR A 26 3.47 9.09 -4.28
C TYR A 26 3.12 9.92 -3.04
N ASP A 27 2.57 9.25 -2.05
CA ASP A 27 2.50 9.71 -0.66
C ASP A 27 3.15 8.64 0.25
N PRO A 28 4.05 9.02 1.18
CA PRO A 28 4.79 8.06 2.01
C PRO A 28 3.91 7.31 3.03
N ALA A 29 2.74 7.83 3.38
CA ALA A 29 1.79 7.14 4.25
C ALA A 29 0.88 6.17 3.48
N SER A 30 0.82 6.27 2.14
CA SER A 30 -0.09 5.50 1.31
C SER A 30 0.18 4.00 1.39
N THR A 31 -0.88 3.22 1.65
CA THR A 31 -0.87 1.75 1.66
C THR A 31 -0.41 1.14 0.33
N THR A 32 -0.66 1.83 -0.78
CA THR A 32 -0.38 1.34 -2.13
C THR A 32 0.92 1.89 -2.73
N CYS A 33 1.44 3.01 -2.22
CA CYS A 33 2.75 3.55 -2.64
C CYS A 33 3.92 2.81 -1.98
N ARG A 34 3.82 2.53 -0.67
CA ARG A 34 4.90 1.87 0.11
C ARG A 34 5.41 0.57 -0.51
N PRO A 35 4.55 -0.34 -1.02
CA PRO A 35 5.01 -1.55 -1.69
C PRO A 35 5.94 -1.31 -2.88
N ILE A 36 5.66 -0.27 -3.68
CA ILE A 36 6.47 0.08 -4.85
C ILE A 36 7.81 0.65 -4.40
N ILE A 37 7.77 1.55 -3.40
CA ILE A 37 8.98 2.16 -2.85
C ILE A 37 9.86 1.08 -2.22
N LEU A 38 9.28 0.16 -1.42
CA LEU A 38 10.01 -0.93 -0.81
C LEU A 38 10.66 -1.84 -1.87
N PHE A 39 9.90 -2.24 -2.89
CA PHE A 39 10.42 -3.06 -3.98
C PHE A 39 11.57 -2.34 -4.71
N ALA A 40 11.38 -1.07 -5.06
CA ALA A 40 12.39 -0.27 -5.76
C ALA A 40 13.66 -0.09 -4.90
N SER A 41 13.52 0.16 -3.60
CA SER A 41 14.66 0.31 -2.68
C SER A 41 15.43 -1.00 -2.50
N GLU A 42 14.74 -2.12 -2.28
CA GLU A 42 15.38 -3.43 -2.11
C GLU A 42 16.04 -3.96 -3.39
N THR A 43 15.59 -3.50 -4.56
CA THR A 43 16.14 -3.92 -5.87
C THR A 43 16.99 -2.84 -6.55
N ALA A 44 17.27 -1.75 -5.85
CA ALA A 44 18.05 -0.61 -6.35
C ALA A 44 17.54 -0.02 -7.68
N ILE A 45 16.21 0.00 -7.88
CA ILE A 45 15.59 0.66 -9.03
C ILE A 45 15.60 2.18 -8.77
N PRO A 46 16.26 2.99 -9.61
CA PRO A 46 16.27 4.44 -9.43
C PRO A 46 14.91 5.04 -9.78
N LEU A 47 14.24 5.65 -8.79
CA LEU A 47 13.00 6.39 -8.97
C LEU A 47 13.21 7.86 -8.62
N ASP A 48 12.70 8.75 -9.48
CA ASP A 48 12.52 10.17 -9.17
C ASP A 48 11.18 10.31 -8.42
N TYR A 49 11.25 10.68 -7.14
CA TYR A 49 10.09 10.72 -6.26
C TYR A 49 9.41 12.10 -6.28
N GLN A 50 8.15 12.14 -6.73
CA GLN A 50 7.30 13.32 -6.71
C GLN A 50 6.22 13.16 -5.64
N LEU A 51 6.32 13.93 -4.56
CA LEU A 51 5.31 13.92 -3.50
C LEU A 51 3.97 14.45 -4.01
N VAL A 52 2.91 13.76 -3.62
CA VAL A 52 1.51 14.19 -3.76
C VAL A 52 0.87 14.08 -2.38
N ASP A 53 0.67 15.20 -1.71
CA ASP A 53 0.17 15.25 -0.34
C ASP A 53 -1.33 14.92 -0.28
N LEU A 54 -1.65 13.71 0.16
CA LEU A 54 -3.04 13.25 0.33
C LEU A 54 -3.77 13.95 1.48
N PHE A 55 -3.04 14.49 2.45
CA PHE A 55 -3.67 15.17 3.60
C PHE A 55 -4.07 16.61 3.30
N SER A 56 -3.53 17.19 2.23
CA SER A 56 -3.94 18.49 1.68
C SER A 56 -4.89 18.39 0.48
N ASP A 57 -5.35 17.19 0.13
CA ASP A 57 -6.16 16.89 -1.06
C ASP A 57 -5.45 17.27 -2.40
N GLU A 58 -4.11 17.30 -2.45
CA GLU A 58 -3.35 17.64 -3.66
C GLU A 58 -3.66 16.69 -4.82
N ASN A 59 -3.99 15.44 -4.54
CA ASN A 59 -4.44 14.45 -5.51
C ASN A 59 -5.75 14.83 -6.23
N ARG A 60 -6.49 15.83 -5.73
CA ARG A 60 -7.71 16.37 -6.36
C ARG A 60 -7.46 17.63 -7.17
N SER A 61 -6.22 18.12 -7.21
CA SER A 61 -5.85 19.28 -8.02
C SER A 61 -6.05 19.02 -9.51
N ASP A 62 -6.22 20.08 -10.30
CA ASP A 62 -6.40 19.97 -11.74
C ASP A 62 -5.20 19.33 -12.44
N TRP A 63 -3.97 19.62 -11.98
CA TRP A 63 -2.77 19.03 -12.57
C TRP A 63 -2.71 17.53 -12.33
N TYR A 64 -3.02 17.07 -11.09
CA TYR A 64 -2.98 15.66 -10.77
C TYR A 64 -4.15 14.89 -11.39
N THR A 65 -5.34 15.48 -11.43
CA THR A 65 -6.52 14.91 -12.11
C THR A 65 -6.28 14.67 -13.60
N ARG A 66 -5.49 15.54 -14.27
CA ARG A 66 -5.06 15.30 -15.66
C ARG A 66 -4.09 14.13 -15.79
N LEU A 67 -3.25 13.89 -14.77
CA LEU A 67 -2.32 12.76 -14.74
C LEU A 67 -3.04 11.46 -14.40
N ASN A 68 -3.95 11.49 -13.43
CA ASN A 68 -4.76 10.34 -13.02
C ASN A 68 -6.19 10.78 -12.70
N ALA A 69 -7.11 10.49 -13.60
CA ALA A 69 -8.53 10.82 -13.43
C ALA A 69 -9.18 10.13 -12.20
N ASN A 70 -8.59 9.05 -11.68
CA ASN A 70 -9.05 8.41 -10.44
C ASN A 70 -8.61 9.17 -9.17
N GLN A 71 -7.77 10.21 -9.30
CA GLN A 71 -7.30 11.03 -8.18
C GLN A 71 -6.63 10.20 -7.07
N ALA A 72 -5.96 9.13 -7.44
CA ALA A 72 -5.33 8.18 -6.53
C ALA A 72 -3.82 8.10 -6.77
N VAL A 73 -3.05 7.87 -5.71
CA VAL A 73 -1.63 7.51 -5.78
C VAL A 73 -1.48 5.99 -5.61
N PRO A 74 -0.45 5.38 -6.20
CA PRO A 74 0.65 5.94 -6.98
C PRO A 74 0.32 6.14 -8.46
N VAL A 75 1.16 6.96 -9.13
CA VAL A 75 1.27 7.00 -10.59
C VAL A 75 2.74 6.91 -10.96
N LEU A 76 3.07 6.05 -11.91
CA LEU A 76 4.41 5.95 -12.51
C LEU A 76 4.42 6.61 -13.88
N GLU A 77 5.41 7.47 -14.11
CA GLU A 77 5.76 7.95 -15.44
C GLU A 77 7.07 7.32 -15.90
N HIS A 78 7.10 6.80 -17.13
CA HIS A 78 8.30 6.37 -17.82
C HIS A 78 8.29 6.98 -19.21
N ASP A 79 9.07 8.03 -19.45
CA ASP A 79 9.01 8.88 -20.63
C ASP A 79 7.59 9.44 -20.89
N ASP A 80 6.96 9.10 -22.00
CA ASP A 80 5.59 9.45 -22.36
C ASP A 80 4.54 8.46 -21.85
N PHE A 81 4.98 7.35 -21.25
CA PHE A 81 4.10 6.32 -20.70
C PHE A 81 3.72 6.63 -19.26
N VAL A 82 2.41 6.72 -19.01
CA VAL A 82 1.84 6.93 -17.67
C VAL A 82 1.10 5.66 -17.25
N LEU A 83 1.45 5.12 -16.08
CA LEU A 83 0.87 3.90 -15.54
C LEU A 83 0.30 4.15 -14.15
N THR A 84 -0.96 3.78 -13.96
CA THR A 84 -1.65 3.76 -12.67
C THR A 84 -1.78 2.33 -12.15
N GLU A 85 -2.40 2.16 -10.97
CA GLU A 85 -2.58 0.88 -10.27
C GLU A 85 -1.27 0.27 -9.73
N SER A 86 -1.12 0.28 -8.42
CA SER A 86 0.11 -0.16 -7.75
C SER A 86 0.56 -1.58 -8.10
N SER A 87 -0.41 -2.50 -8.30
CA SER A 87 -0.09 -3.87 -8.71
C SER A 87 0.43 -3.94 -10.16
N ALA A 88 -0.08 -3.08 -11.04
CA ALA A 88 0.41 -2.97 -12.42
C ALA A 88 1.81 -2.35 -12.45
N ILE A 89 2.05 -1.31 -11.64
CA ILE A 89 3.35 -0.64 -11.52
C ILE A 89 4.41 -1.63 -11.01
N LEU A 90 4.12 -2.43 -9.99
CA LEU A 90 5.04 -3.45 -9.49
C LEU A 90 5.40 -4.48 -10.55
N LYS A 91 4.42 -4.98 -11.30
CA LYS A 91 4.64 -5.93 -12.41
C LYS A 91 5.50 -5.30 -13.50
N TYR A 92 5.20 -4.06 -13.87
CA TYR A 92 5.93 -3.31 -14.89
C TYR A 92 7.40 -3.10 -14.50
N LEU A 93 7.66 -2.62 -13.28
CA LEU A 93 9.02 -2.41 -12.78
C LEU A 93 9.80 -3.72 -12.68
N ALA A 94 9.16 -4.79 -12.23
CA ALA A 94 9.79 -6.09 -12.12
C ALA A 94 10.11 -6.71 -13.49
N ASP A 95 9.25 -6.54 -14.49
CA ASP A 95 9.54 -6.98 -15.87
C ASP A 95 10.59 -6.08 -16.53
N LEU A 96 10.55 -4.77 -16.33
CA LEU A 96 11.51 -3.80 -16.88
C LEU A 96 12.95 -4.09 -16.40
N THR A 97 13.10 -4.55 -15.18
CA THR A 97 14.42 -4.85 -14.55
C THR A 97 14.78 -6.33 -14.57
N ASP A 98 13.98 -7.16 -15.23
CA ASP A 98 14.15 -8.64 -15.24
C ASP A 98 14.27 -9.25 -13.84
N SER A 99 13.51 -8.70 -12.88
CA SER A 99 13.58 -9.09 -11.48
C SER A 99 13.06 -10.52 -11.27
N PRO A 100 13.78 -11.37 -10.51
CA PRO A 100 13.30 -12.70 -10.13
C PRO A 100 12.06 -12.66 -9.23
N ALA A 101 11.74 -11.51 -8.61
CA ALA A 101 10.54 -11.33 -7.80
C ALA A 101 9.23 -11.40 -8.62
N TYR A 102 9.32 -11.38 -9.95
CA TYR A 102 8.18 -11.65 -10.85
C TYR A 102 8.58 -12.72 -11.87
N PRO A 103 8.38 -14.01 -11.52
CA PRO A 103 8.92 -15.15 -12.26
C PRO A 103 8.48 -15.17 -13.73
N LYS A 104 9.39 -15.63 -14.61
CA LYS A 104 9.08 -15.86 -16.05
C LYS A 104 8.32 -17.17 -16.27
N ASP A 105 8.45 -18.15 -15.37
CA ASP A 105 7.66 -19.38 -15.41
C ASP A 105 6.16 -19.06 -15.27
N LEU A 106 5.37 -19.51 -16.23
CA LEU A 106 3.94 -19.13 -16.33
C LEU A 106 3.12 -19.58 -15.11
N ARG A 107 3.43 -20.75 -14.52
CA ARG A 107 2.67 -21.24 -13.36
C ARG A 107 3.02 -20.46 -12.10
N LYS A 108 4.30 -20.16 -11.88
CA LYS A 108 4.75 -19.33 -10.77
C LYS A 108 4.21 -17.91 -10.90
N ARG A 109 4.28 -17.33 -12.11
CA ARG A 109 3.73 -16.00 -12.42
C ARG A 109 2.23 -15.93 -12.20
N ALA A 110 1.48 -16.95 -12.64
CA ALA A 110 0.04 -17.04 -12.41
C ALA A 110 -0.31 -17.08 -10.91
N ARG A 111 0.49 -17.77 -10.09
CA ARG A 111 0.31 -17.78 -8.64
C ARG A 111 0.57 -16.39 -8.01
N VAL A 112 1.61 -15.67 -8.45
CA VAL A 112 1.87 -14.30 -8.01
C VAL A 112 0.68 -13.39 -8.36
N ASN A 113 0.17 -13.49 -9.59
CA ASN A 113 -0.99 -12.69 -10.03
C ASN A 113 -2.24 -13.01 -9.21
N GLU A 114 -2.54 -14.29 -8.98
CA GLU A 114 -3.68 -14.71 -8.15
C GLU A 114 -3.63 -14.10 -6.74
N VAL A 115 -2.47 -14.09 -6.12
CA VAL A 115 -2.27 -13.48 -4.80
C VAL A 115 -2.45 -11.97 -4.86
N MET A 116 -1.89 -11.29 -5.87
CA MET A 116 -2.05 -9.84 -6.04
C MET A 116 -3.51 -9.47 -6.30
N ASP A 117 -4.23 -10.24 -7.11
CA ASP A 117 -5.66 -10.02 -7.38
C ASP A 117 -6.51 -10.27 -6.13
N PHE A 118 -6.15 -11.27 -5.32
CA PHE A 118 -6.78 -11.50 -4.02
C PHE A 118 -6.60 -10.29 -3.08
N PHE A 119 -5.43 -9.71 -3.01
CA PHE A 119 -5.19 -8.48 -2.25
C PHE A 119 -6.05 -7.32 -2.76
N ASN A 120 -6.03 -7.04 -4.06
CA ASN A 120 -6.81 -5.96 -4.66
C ASN A 120 -8.32 -6.12 -4.48
N THR A 121 -8.83 -7.33 -4.73
CA THR A 121 -10.27 -7.56 -4.77
C THR A 121 -10.86 -7.75 -3.39
N TYR A 122 -10.20 -8.53 -2.53
CA TYR A 122 -10.81 -8.98 -1.28
C TYR A 122 -10.26 -8.24 -0.05
N LEU A 123 -8.94 -8.19 0.13
CA LEU A 123 -8.35 -7.56 1.32
C LEU A 123 -8.47 -6.04 1.27
N MET A 124 -8.26 -5.41 0.13
CA MET A 124 -8.49 -3.96 0.01
C MET A 124 -9.92 -3.61 0.38
N ARG A 125 -10.93 -4.33 -0.17
CA ARG A 125 -12.34 -4.04 0.09
C ARG A 125 -12.73 -4.32 1.54
N ASP A 126 -12.48 -5.56 2.02
CA ASP A 126 -13.06 -6.03 3.28
C ASP A 126 -12.24 -5.59 4.50
N TYR A 127 -10.90 -5.48 4.37
CA TYR A 127 -10.02 -5.14 5.46
C TYR A 127 -9.61 -3.66 5.43
N VAL A 128 -9.02 -3.17 4.31
CA VAL A 128 -8.50 -1.80 4.28
C VAL A 128 -9.63 -0.78 4.25
N TYR A 129 -10.50 -0.82 3.24
CA TYR A 129 -11.62 0.14 3.13
C TYR A 129 -12.69 -0.10 4.20
N GLY A 130 -13.08 -1.37 4.41
CA GLY A 130 -14.16 -1.72 5.31
C GLY A 130 -13.85 -1.52 6.79
N LEU A 131 -12.62 -1.84 7.24
CA LEU A 131 -12.28 -1.77 8.66
C LEU A 131 -11.30 -0.65 9.01
N VAL A 132 -10.26 -0.43 8.18
CA VAL A 132 -9.21 0.51 8.53
C VAL A 132 -9.59 1.92 8.13
N TYR A 133 -9.78 2.19 6.84
CA TYR A 133 -10.03 3.52 6.33
C TYR A 133 -11.34 4.12 6.84
N SER A 134 -12.38 3.30 7.00
CA SER A 134 -13.63 3.73 7.62
C SER A 134 -13.48 4.24 9.07
N ARG A 135 -12.36 3.93 9.74
CA ARG A 135 -12.06 4.41 11.10
C ARG A 135 -11.11 5.59 11.14
N VAL A 136 -10.21 5.74 10.16
CA VAL A 136 -9.11 6.73 10.23
C VAL A 136 -9.23 7.85 9.20
N LEU A 137 -9.93 7.65 8.08
CA LEU A 137 -10.08 8.65 7.02
C LEU A 137 -11.49 9.24 7.02
N ALA A 138 -11.60 10.57 7.15
CA ALA A 138 -12.88 11.27 7.29
C ALA A 138 -13.85 10.99 6.14
N HIS A 139 -13.35 10.92 4.90
CA HIS A 139 -14.18 10.71 3.70
C HIS A 139 -14.69 9.25 3.52
N TYR A 140 -14.15 8.29 4.29
CA TYR A 140 -14.67 6.91 4.37
C TYR A 140 -15.51 6.66 5.63
N ARG A 141 -15.46 7.59 6.59
CA ARG A 141 -16.19 7.45 7.85
C ARG A 141 -17.65 7.81 7.67
N LEU A 142 -18.53 6.93 8.07
CA LEU A 142 -19.95 7.20 8.19
C LEU A 142 -20.29 7.69 9.61
N SER A 143 -21.48 8.27 9.80
CA SER A 143 -21.92 8.74 11.11
C SER A 143 -22.86 7.74 11.79
N GLY A 144 -22.81 7.73 13.13
CA GLY A 144 -23.75 7.01 13.97
C GLY A 144 -23.89 5.51 13.66
N PRO A 145 -25.13 4.98 13.61
CA PRO A 145 -25.38 3.54 13.42
C PRO A 145 -24.85 2.97 12.10
N ALA A 146 -24.74 3.78 11.05
CA ALA A 146 -24.24 3.33 9.75
C ALA A 146 -22.77 2.89 9.83
N GLN A 147 -21.95 3.58 10.60
CA GLN A 147 -20.55 3.20 10.83
C GLN A 147 -20.45 1.83 11.51
N ALA A 148 -21.28 1.59 12.54
CA ALA A 148 -21.31 0.31 13.24
C ALA A 148 -21.74 -0.83 12.31
N GLN A 149 -22.70 -0.59 11.42
CA GLN A 149 -23.14 -1.57 10.43
C GLN A 149 -22.05 -1.93 9.41
N VAL A 150 -21.30 -0.93 8.93
CA VAL A 150 -20.15 -1.17 8.03
C VAL A 150 -19.11 -2.05 8.70
N ILE A 151 -18.72 -1.72 9.95
CA ILE A 151 -17.76 -2.51 10.71
C ILE A 151 -18.28 -3.94 10.91
N ALA A 152 -19.51 -4.10 11.40
CA ALA A 152 -20.12 -5.42 11.63
C ALA A 152 -20.21 -6.28 10.36
N LEU A 153 -20.40 -5.64 9.19
CA LEU A 153 -20.41 -6.31 7.91
C LEU A 153 -19.02 -6.80 7.48
N HIS A 154 -18.00 -5.94 7.65
CA HIS A 154 -16.67 -6.19 7.11
C HIS A 154 -15.76 -6.99 8.04
N GLU A 155 -15.95 -6.92 9.35
CA GLU A 155 -15.10 -7.64 10.33
C GLU A 155 -15.05 -9.17 10.09
N PRO A 156 -16.19 -9.91 9.99
CA PRO A 156 -16.14 -11.34 9.72
C PRO A 156 -15.63 -11.65 8.30
N ARG A 157 -15.83 -10.74 7.35
CA ARG A 157 -15.30 -10.88 5.99
C ARG A 157 -13.78 -10.75 5.98
N ALA A 158 -13.24 -9.72 6.62
CA ALA A 158 -11.80 -9.50 6.75
C ALA A 158 -11.13 -10.68 7.47
N ALA A 159 -11.70 -11.14 8.59
CA ALA A 159 -11.20 -12.30 9.31
C ALA A 159 -11.13 -13.54 8.43
N ARG A 160 -12.15 -13.79 7.60
CA ARG A 160 -12.15 -14.91 6.63
C ARG A 160 -11.06 -14.73 5.57
N ARG A 161 -10.82 -13.50 5.07
CA ARG A 161 -9.75 -13.23 4.08
C ARG A 161 -8.36 -13.42 4.70
N LEU A 162 -8.17 -12.94 5.91
CA LEU A 162 -6.92 -13.17 6.66
C LEU A 162 -6.70 -14.66 6.91
N LYS A 163 -7.74 -15.42 7.26
CA LYS A 163 -7.65 -16.89 7.38
C LYS A 163 -7.24 -17.56 6.07
N THR A 164 -7.75 -17.11 4.94
CA THR A 164 -7.35 -17.62 3.61
C THR A 164 -5.88 -17.32 3.35
N LEU A 165 -5.43 -16.08 3.61
CA LEU A 165 -4.05 -15.67 3.44
C LEU A 165 -3.11 -16.48 4.36
N ASP A 166 -3.47 -16.63 5.64
CA ASP A 166 -2.72 -17.41 6.62
C ASP A 166 -2.53 -18.86 6.15
N THR A 167 -3.61 -19.46 5.60
CA THR A 167 -3.57 -20.81 5.03
C THR A 167 -2.67 -20.88 3.79
N TRP A 168 -2.71 -19.89 2.92
CA TRP A 168 -1.88 -19.85 1.71
C TRP A 168 -0.39 -19.68 2.03
N ILE A 169 -0.05 -18.88 3.04
CA ILE A 169 1.32 -18.76 3.53
C ILE A 169 1.78 -20.12 4.11
N GLY A 170 0.99 -20.72 5.01
CA GLY A 170 1.31 -22.00 5.63
C GLY A 170 2.74 -22.01 6.22
N ALA A 171 3.51 -23.05 5.94
CA ALA A 171 4.89 -23.18 6.39
C ALA A 171 5.93 -22.47 5.51
N LYS A 172 5.53 -21.87 4.39
CA LYS A 172 6.44 -21.16 3.46
C LYS A 172 7.02 -19.90 4.08
N THR A 173 8.19 -19.49 3.63
CA THR A 173 8.83 -18.25 4.04
C THR A 173 8.06 -17.03 3.49
N PHE A 174 7.66 -17.09 2.20
CA PHE A 174 6.92 -16.06 1.49
C PHE A 174 5.59 -16.62 0.96
N ILE A 175 4.67 -15.76 0.54
CA ILE A 175 3.31 -16.18 0.16
C ILE A 175 3.33 -17.20 -0.99
N CYS A 176 4.19 -16.98 -1.98
CA CYS A 176 4.27 -17.82 -3.18
C CYS A 176 5.31 -18.94 -3.10
N GLY A 177 6.12 -19.05 -2.03
CA GLY A 177 7.18 -20.05 -1.88
C GLY A 177 8.31 -19.62 -0.97
N ASP A 178 9.56 -20.01 -1.32
CA ASP A 178 10.75 -19.72 -0.52
C ASP A 178 11.53 -18.50 -1.00
N GLN A 179 11.09 -17.91 -2.11
CA GLN A 179 11.65 -16.68 -2.66
C GLN A 179 10.64 -15.57 -2.56
N ILE A 180 11.11 -14.35 -2.20
CA ILE A 180 10.28 -13.15 -2.16
C ILE A 180 9.77 -12.82 -3.56
N THR A 181 8.51 -12.39 -3.65
CA THR A 181 7.88 -11.96 -4.90
C THR A 181 7.23 -10.58 -4.76
N ILE A 182 6.86 -9.97 -5.89
CA ILE A 182 6.11 -8.71 -5.85
C ILE A 182 4.77 -8.83 -5.09
N ALA A 183 4.23 -10.04 -4.93
CA ALA A 183 3.05 -10.27 -4.10
C ALA A 183 3.33 -10.06 -2.60
N ASP A 184 4.55 -10.34 -2.14
CA ASP A 184 4.96 -10.13 -0.75
C ASP A 184 5.14 -8.64 -0.46
N TYR A 185 5.81 -7.91 -1.34
CA TYR A 185 5.92 -6.46 -1.25
C TYR A 185 4.53 -5.81 -1.23
N PHE A 186 3.67 -6.18 -2.18
CA PHE A 186 2.32 -5.65 -2.30
C PHE A 186 1.46 -5.94 -1.07
N GLY A 187 1.44 -7.20 -0.65
CA GLY A 187 0.65 -7.66 0.48
C GLY A 187 1.08 -7.04 1.81
N SER A 188 2.38 -6.78 2.01
CA SER A 188 2.88 -6.18 3.25
C SER A 188 2.32 -4.77 3.48
N GLY A 189 2.22 -3.94 2.44
CA GLY A 189 1.59 -2.63 2.53
C GLY A 189 0.11 -2.71 2.93
N ILE A 190 -0.60 -3.69 2.38
CA ILE A 190 -2.04 -3.90 2.65
C ILE A 190 -2.27 -4.42 4.07
N VAL A 191 -1.50 -5.44 4.49
CA VAL A 191 -1.69 -6.05 5.81
C VAL A 191 -1.29 -5.10 6.94
N THR A 192 -0.21 -4.33 6.77
CA THR A 192 0.21 -3.32 7.76
C THR A 192 -0.76 -2.16 7.91
N ALA A 193 -1.65 -1.91 6.96
CA ALA A 193 -2.68 -0.87 7.13
C ALA A 193 -3.49 -1.05 8.44
N GLY A 194 -3.71 -2.29 8.88
CA GLY A 194 -4.39 -2.57 10.15
C GLY A 194 -3.71 -2.03 11.40
N GLU A 195 -2.42 -1.74 11.33
CA GLU A 195 -1.68 -1.15 12.46
C GLU A 195 -2.20 0.26 12.81
N LEU A 196 -2.82 0.97 11.84
CA LEU A 196 -3.47 2.28 12.09
C LEU A 196 -4.61 2.21 13.10
N VAL A 197 -5.24 1.05 13.22
CA VAL A 197 -6.40 0.82 14.11
C VAL A 197 -6.10 -0.23 15.19
N GLY A 198 -4.85 -0.62 15.34
CA GLY A 198 -4.44 -1.64 16.31
C GLY A 198 -5.07 -3.01 16.05
N TYR A 199 -5.28 -3.38 14.75
CA TYR A 199 -5.89 -4.65 14.41
C TYR A 199 -5.01 -5.82 14.85
N ASP A 200 -5.58 -6.76 15.62
CA ASP A 200 -4.85 -7.89 16.18
C ASP A 200 -4.61 -9.01 15.14
N LEU A 201 -3.36 -9.19 14.74
CA LEU A 201 -2.94 -10.26 13.84
C LEU A 201 -2.48 -11.55 14.54
N ARG A 202 -2.44 -11.59 15.88
CA ARG A 202 -1.98 -12.78 16.64
C ARG A 202 -2.75 -14.06 16.33
N PRO A 203 -4.07 -14.05 16.00
CA PRO A 203 -4.78 -15.25 15.57
C PRO A 203 -4.26 -15.90 14.29
N TRP A 204 -3.49 -15.17 13.47
CA TRP A 204 -2.94 -15.63 12.20
C TRP A 204 -1.41 -15.72 12.27
N ALA A 205 -0.93 -16.83 12.83
CA ALA A 205 0.50 -17.02 13.15
C ALA A 205 1.39 -17.01 11.90
N ASN A 206 0.90 -17.54 10.76
CA ASN A 206 1.66 -17.54 9.52
C ASN A 206 1.78 -16.14 8.91
N ILE A 207 0.71 -15.34 8.97
CA ILE A 207 0.74 -13.92 8.57
C ILE A 207 1.73 -13.16 9.45
N THR A 208 1.67 -13.33 10.76
CA THR A 208 2.57 -12.65 11.70
C THR A 208 4.03 -12.99 11.43
N ARG A 209 4.35 -14.27 11.23
CA ARG A 209 5.70 -14.72 10.88
C ARG A 209 6.17 -14.13 9.55
N TRP A 210 5.35 -14.24 8.49
CA TRP A 210 5.63 -13.69 7.17
C TRP A 210 5.86 -12.18 7.23
N LEU A 211 4.97 -11.45 7.90
CA LEU A 211 5.07 -10.00 8.01
C LEU A 211 6.35 -9.57 8.75
N ASN A 212 6.75 -10.30 9.81
CA ASN A 212 8.00 -10.04 10.50
C ASN A 212 9.22 -10.28 9.58
N THR A 213 9.17 -11.29 8.71
CA THR A 213 10.21 -11.51 7.69
C THR A 213 10.30 -10.33 6.72
N ILE A 214 9.17 -9.80 6.24
CA ILE A 214 9.18 -8.62 5.36
C ILE A 214 9.65 -7.37 6.11
N LYS A 215 9.24 -7.18 7.36
CA LYS A 215 9.68 -6.06 8.20
C LYS A 215 11.18 -6.08 8.53
N SER A 216 11.85 -7.22 8.37
CA SER A 216 13.30 -7.31 8.54
C SER A 216 14.11 -6.93 7.30
N LEU A 217 13.46 -6.55 6.20
CA LEU A 217 14.15 -6.03 5.01
C LEU A 217 14.92 -4.75 5.34
N PRO A 218 16.14 -4.57 4.80
CA PRO A 218 17.04 -3.47 5.16
C PRO A 218 16.43 -2.08 5.03
N THR A 219 15.59 -1.84 4.01
CA THR A 219 15.00 -0.52 3.73
C THR A 219 13.61 -0.33 4.37
N TRP A 220 13.12 -1.31 5.14
CA TRP A 220 11.76 -1.28 5.69
C TRP A 220 11.48 -0.03 6.52
N ASP A 221 12.33 0.28 7.48
CA ASP A 221 12.10 1.39 8.43
C ASP A 221 12.09 2.75 7.72
N GLU A 222 13.02 2.95 6.78
CA GLU A 222 13.09 4.18 5.98
C GLU A 222 11.82 4.35 5.14
N VAL A 223 11.41 3.32 4.41
CA VAL A 223 10.23 3.34 3.53
C VAL A 223 8.95 3.57 4.32
N HIS A 224 8.87 3.02 5.53
CA HIS A 224 7.64 3.09 6.35
C HIS A 224 7.62 4.23 7.35
N ALA A 225 8.64 5.10 7.41
CA ALA A 225 8.72 6.21 8.36
C ALA A 225 7.50 7.14 8.29
N GLY A 226 7.04 7.50 7.07
CA GLY A 226 5.85 8.34 6.87
C GLY A 226 4.56 7.67 7.37
N PHE A 227 4.40 6.39 7.12
CA PHE A 227 3.27 5.61 7.61
C PHE A 227 3.26 5.50 9.15
N TYR A 228 4.40 5.23 9.76
CA TYR A 228 4.50 5.16 11.23
C TYR A 228 4.30 6.52 11.89
N GLY A 229 4.71 7.62 11.23
CA GLY A 229 4.36 8.98 11.63
C GLY A 229 2.85 9.21 11.66
N TRP A 230 2.15 8.80 10.60
CA TRP A 230 0.68 8.87 10.55
C TRP A 230 0.03 7.99 11.62
N ARG A 231 0.48 6.75 11.81
CA ARG A 231 -0.02 5.87 12.87
C ARG A 231 0.09 6.52 14.25
N SER A 232 1.24 7.10 14.56
CA SER A 232 1.46 7.80 15.85
C SER A 232 0.50 8.97 16.05
N ALA A 233 0.20 9.73 14.98
CA ALA A 233 -0.78 10.82 15.01
C ALA A 233 -2.21 10.30 15.27
N VAL A 234 -2.61 9.20 14.63
CA VAL A 234 -3.92 8.56 14.86
C VAL A 234 -4.04 8.05 16.30
N GLU A 235 -3.01 7.41 16.84
CA GLU A 235 -2.98 6.95 18.23
C GLU A 235 -3.09 8.11 19.24
N ALA A 236 -2.39 9.22 18.98
CA ALA A 236 -2.47 10.42 19.83
C ALA A 236 -3.88 11.03 19.81
N GLN A 237 -4.51 11.10 18.64
CA GLN A 237 -5.89 11.61 18.49
C GLN A 237 -6.89 10.73 19.25
N ASN A 238 -6.77 9.40 19.15
CA ASN A 238 -7.66 8.48 19.86
C ASN A 238 -7.53 8.60 21.37
N ARG A 239 -6.30 8.78 21.91
CA ARG A 239 -6.09 9.03 23.35
C ARG A 239 -6.69 10.35 23.84
N ALA A 240 -6.67 11.39 23.01
CA ALA A 240 -7.25 12.69 23.39
C ALA A 240 -8.79 12.70 23.34
N SER A 241 -9.41 11.70 22.69
CA SER A 241 -10.86 11.58 22.51
C SER A 241 -11.51 10.56 23.45
N ALA A 242 -10.71 9.81 24.23
CA ALA A 242 -11.15 8.80 25.21
C ALA A 242 -11.23 9.39 26.60
#